data_baf73565b3a9d43627764a90cd921ad7
#
_entry.id   baf73565b3a9d43627764a90cd921ad7
#
_cell.length_a   1.000
_cell.length_b   1.000
_cell.length_c   1.000
_cell.angle_alpha   90.00
_cell.angle_beta   90.00
_cell.angle_gamma   90.00
#
_symmetry.space_group_name_H-M   'P 1'
#
loop_
_entity.id
_entity.type
_entity.pdbx_description
1 polymer ?
#
loop_
_entity_poly.entity_id
_entity_poly.type
_entity_poly.pdbx_seq_one_letter_code
_entity_poly.pdbx_strand_id
1 'polypeptide(L)'
;MGLTGALCARLRPETEKNMKHTARSLVRGAVFAALYAVLTFLQNLLLPGTTSAAIQFRLSEALCIFALFTPDAIWGLTLGCFLFNLLVPGSLPLDWLVGTVATALATLAMYRLRHVRVLRVPLPALVMPAAFNAVFVGAELTIYIGEFSMWLNMLYVAVGELAVLLTAGTALYFAFTARGLNRRLFPEDAE
;
A
#
# COMPACT_ATOMS: atom_id res chain seq x y z
N MET A 1 -43.48 -27.87 -11.85
CA MET A 1 -42.55 -26.97 -12.58
C MET A 1 -42.51 -25.57 -11.91
N GLY A 2 -42.28 -25.43 -10.64
CA GLY A 2 -42.50 -24.15 -9.96
C GLY A 2 -41.42 -23.68 -9.02
N LEU A 3 -40.82 -24.56 -8.21
CA LEU A 3 -39.91 -24.16 -7.13
C LEU A 3 -38.46 -23.88 -7.58
N THR A 4 -37.95 -24.65 -8.53
CA THR A 4 -36.58 -24.47 -9.08
C THR A 4 -36.45 -23.21 -9.94
N GLY A 5 -37.48 -22.82 -10.67
CA GLY A 5 -37.49 -21.60 -11.47
C GLY A 5 -37.52 -20.31 -10.61
N ALA A 6 -38.30 -20.32 -9.55
CA ALA A 6 -38.39 -19.18 -8.62
C ALA A 6 -37.11 -19.00 -7.80
N LEU A 7 -36.45 -20.08 -7.40
CA LEU A 7 -35.18 -20.06 -6.71
C LEU A 7 -34.07 -19.54 -7.62
N CYS A 8 -34.01 -19.99 -8.86
CA CYS A 8 -33.04 -19.56 -9.86
C CYS A 8 -33.19 -18.05 -10.21
N ALA A 9 -34.43 -17.55 -10.27
CA ALA A 9 -34.72 -16.15 -10.54
C ALA A 9 -34.32 -15.23 -9.36
N ARG A 10 -34.37 -15.71 -8.11
CA ARG A 10 -33.92 -14.96 -6.91
C ARG A 10 -32.39 -14.93 -6.77
N LEU A 11 -31.72 -16.01 -7.13
CA LEU A 11 -30.26 -16.12 -6.99
C LEU A 11 -29.49 -15.37 -8.10
N ARG A 12 -30.07 -15.19 -9.27
CA ARG A 12 -29.45 -14.54 -10.42
C ARG A 12 -29.03 -13.08 -10.17
N PRO A 13 -29.87 -12.20 -9.58
CA PRO A 13 -29.47 -10.81 -9.32
C PRO A 13 -28.37 -10.68 -8.24
N GLU A 14 -28.34 -11.57 -7.25
CA GLU A 14 -27.30 -11.54 -6.22
C GLU A 14 -25.93 -12.01 -6.76
N THR A 15 -25.93 -13.08 -7.58
CA THR A 15 -24.68 -13.55 -8.22
C THR A 15 -24.13 -12.54 -9.19
N GLU A 16 -24.98 -11.86 -9.96
CA GLU A 16 -24.54 -10.81 -10.89
C GLU A 16 -23.99 -9.58 -10.14
N LYS A 17 -24.61 -9.18 -9.03
CA LYS A 17 -24.13 -8.09 -8.17
C LYS A 17 -22.78 -8.44 -7.56
N ASN A 18 -22.62 -9.66 -7.04
CA ASN A 18 -21.37 -10.13 -6.45
C ASN A 18 -20.24 -10.21 -7.50
N MET A 19 -20.54 -10.69 -8.72
CA MET A 19 -19.54 -10.71 -9.80
C MET A 19 -19.08 -9.31 -10.20
N LYS A 20 -20.00 -8.34 -10.30
CA LYS A 20 -19.66 -6.94 -10.61
C LYS A 20 -18.81 -6.31 -9.51
N HIS A 21 -19.11 -6.61 -8.25
CA HIS A 21 -18.30 -6.14 -7.11
C HIS A 21 -16.89 -6.72 -7.15
N THR A 22 -16.76 -8.02 -7.34
CA THR A 22 -15.47 -8.72 -7.47
C THR A 22 -14.65 -8.19 -8.65
N ALA A 23 -15.27 -7.98 -9.82
CA ALA A 23 -14.57 -7.45 -10.99
C ALA A 23 -14.05 -6.02 -10.75
N ARG A 24 -14.82 -5.15 -10.08
CA ARG A 24 -14.38 -3.79 -9.72
C ARG A 24 -13.22 -3.82 -8.74
N SER A 25 -13.29 -4.66 -7.71
CA SER A 25 -12.21 -4.85 -6.74
C SER A 25 -10.92 -5.29 -7.43
N LEU A 26 -11.00 -6.29 -8.32
CA LEU A 26 -9.85 -6.76 -9.10
C LEU A 26 -9.23 -5.64 -9.95
N VAL A 27 -10.04 -4.86 -10.64
CA VAL A 27 -9.55 -3.75 -11.48
C VAL A 27 -8.88 -2.68 -10.61
N ARG A 28 -9.51 -2.28 -9.49
CA ARG A 28 -8.93 -1.29 -8.56
C ARG A 28 -7.57 -1.74 -8.02
N GLY A 29 -7.50 -2.98 -7.54
CA GLY A 29 -6.24 -3.49 -7.02
C GLY A 29 -5.16 -3.64 -8.09
N ALA A 30 -5.51 -4.05 -9.30
CA ALA A 30 -4.58 -4.09 -10.43
C ALA A 30 -4.04 -2.68 -10.78
N VAL A 31 -4.89 -1.66 -10.72
CA VAL A 31 -4.46 -0.26 -10.90
C VAL A 31 -3.51 0.17 -9.79
N PHE A 32 -3.79 -0.13 -8.52
CA PHE A 32 -2.87 0.17 -7.43
C PHE A 32 -1.54 -0.56 -7.57
N ALA A 33 -1.55 -1.83 -7.97
CA ALA A 33 -0.33 -2.60 -8.22
C ALA A 33 0.51 -1.98 -9.33
N ALA A 34 -0.12 -1.61 -10.45
CA ALA A 34 0.55 -0.96 -11.56
C ALA A 34 1.13 0.41 -11.16
N LEU A 35 0.36 1.24 -10.46
CA LEU A 35 0.80 2.56 -10.00
C LEU A 35 2.01 2.44 -9.07
N TYR A 36 1.97 1.51 -8.10
CA TYR A 36 3.08 1.29 -7.18
C TYR A 36 4.33 0.85 -7.93
N ALA A 37 4.23 -0.20 -8.74
CA ALA A 37 5.36 -0.74 -9.48
C ALA A 37 5.96 0.29 -10.44
N VAL A 38 5.13 0.96 -11.24
CA VAL A 38 5.57 1.97 -12.21
C VAL A 38 6.22 3.16 -11.51
N LEU A 39 5.61 3.69 -10.45
CA LEU A 39 6.16 4.83 -9.71
C LEU A 39 7.52 4.49 -9.09
N THR A 40 7.65 3.30 -8.50
CA THR A 40 8.93 2.86 -7.91
C THR A 40 9.98 2.61 -9.00
N PHE A 41 9.59 2.05 -10.15
CA PHE A 41 10.47 1.86 -11.30
C PHE A 41 10.97 3.18 -11.86
N LEU A 42 10.08 4.14 -12.08
CA LEU A 42 10.43 5.48 -12.56
C LEU A 42 11.35 6.18 -11.57
N GLN A 43 11.05 6.09 -10.29
CA GLN A 43 11.93 6.66 -9.27
C GLN A 43 13.32 6.01 -9.30
N ASN A 44 13.41 4.69 -9.39
CA ASN A 44 14.69 3.99 -9.43
C ASN A 44 15.50 4.34 -10.70
N LEU A 45 14.81 4.60 -11.81
CA LEU A 45 15.43 5.03 -13.07
C LEU A 45 15.94 6.48 -13.01
N LEU A 46 15.14 7.40 -12.46
CA LEU A 46 15.44 8.83 -12.42
C LEU A 46 16.34 9.22 -11.24
N LEU A 47 16.22 8.52 -10.13
CA LEU A 47 16.94 8.77 -8.87
C LEU A 47 17.53 7.44 -8.35
N PRO A 48 18.53 6.88 -9.04
CA PRO A 48 19.10 5.58 -8.66
C PRO A 48 19.64 5.62 -7.22
N GLY A 49 19.42 4.53 -6.49
CA GLY A 49 19.86 4.39 -5.10
C GLY A 49 18.88 4.93 -4.04
N THR A 50 17.93 5.81 -4.39
CA THR A 50 17.00 6.35 -3.39
C THR A 50 16.00 5.33 -2.87
N THR A 51 15.76 4.24 -3.60
CA THR A 51 14.85 3.15 -3.23
C THR A 51 15.52 2.02 -2.47
N SER A 52 16.86 1.98 -2.45
CA SER A 52 17.66 0.88 -1.90
C SER A 52 18.82 1.32 -1.00
N ALA A 53 19.01 2.63 -0.80
CA ALA A 53 20.00 3.16 0.12
C ALA A 53 19.61 2.91 1.59
N ALA A 54 20.54 3.13 2.52
CA ALA A 54 20.27 3.06 3.95
C ALA A 54 19.12 4.00 4.37
N ILE A 55 19.09 5.23 3.82
CA ILE A 55 17.96 6.15 3.94
C ILE A 55 17.11 5.99 2.67
N GLN A 56 16.02 5.26 2.76
CA GLN A 56 15.16 4.99 1.61
C GLN A 56 14.05 6.03 1.52
N PHE A 57 13.91 6.64 0.33
CA PHE A 57 12.82 7.54 0.00
C PHE A 57 11.97 6.90 -1.11
N ARG A 58 11.02 6.04 -0.74
CA ARG A 58 10.13 5.40 -1.72
C ARG A 58 8.86 6.23 -1.89
N LEU A 59 8.76 6.97 -3.00
CA LEU A 59 7.57 7.79 -3.31
C LEU A 59 6.30 6.94 -3.44
N SER A 60 6.43 5.69 -3.86
CA SER A 60 5.32 4.74 -3.93
C SER A 60 4.68 4.45 -2.57
N GLU A 61 5.40 4.61 -1.45
CA GLU A 61 4.82 4.46 -0.12
C GLU A 61 3.75 5.53 0.19
N ALA A 62 3.82 6.70 -0.48
CA ALA A 62 2.73 7.68 -0.40
C ALA A 62 1.39 7.11 -0.90
N LEU A 63 1.39 6.12 -1.79
CA LEU A 63 0.17 5.44 -2.26
C LEU A 63 -0.48 4.58 -1.18
N CYS A 64 0.24 4.20 -0.11
CA CYS A 64 -0.32 3.46 1.01
C CYS A 64 -1.51 4.18 1.66
N ILE A 65 -1.60 5.52 1.48
CA ILE A 65 -2.73 6.33 1.91
C ILE A 65 -4.08 5.83 1.36
N PHE A 66 -4.10 5.19 0.20
CA PHE A 66 -5.33 4.64 -0.37
C PHE A 66 -5.92 3.51 0.46
N ALA A 67 -5.11 2.83 1.28
CA ALA A 67 -5.61 1.84 2.24
C ALA A 67 -6.54 2.45 3.31
N LEU A 68 -6.50 3.78 3.54
CA LEU A 68 -7.47 4.46 4.40
C LEU A 68 -8.88 4.50 3.79
N PHE A 69 -8.98 4.41 2.46
CA PHE A 69 -10.22 4.61 1.73
C PHE A 69 -10.81 3.31 1.18
N THR A 70 -9.99 2.31 0.87
CA THR A 70 -10.47 1.04 0.30
C THR A 70 -9.56 -0.13 0.67
N PRO A 71 -10.13 -1.31 1.00
CA PRO A 71 -9.35 -2.53 1.23
C PRO A 71 -8.69 -3.06 -0.05
N ASP A 72 -9.17 -2.65 -1.24
CA ASP A 72 -8.57 -3.03 -2.52
C ASP A 72 -7.11 -2.56 -2.65
N ALA A 73 -6.77 -1.45 -1.98
CA ALA A 73 -5.41 -0.93 -1.94
C ALA A 73 -4.45 -1.86 -1.17
N ILE A 74 -4.93 -2.63 -0.19
CA ILE A 74 -4.06 -3.51 0.62
C ILE A 74 -3.37 -4.53 -0.28
N TRP A 75 -4.15 -5.34 -0.99
CA TRP A 75 -3.58 -6.38 -1.84
C TRP A 75 -2.97 -5.80 -3.13
N GLY A 76 -3.53 -4.70 -3.67
CA GLY A 76 -2.99 -4.06 -4.87
C GLY A 76 -1.59 -3.50 -4.65
N LEU A 77 -1.37 -2.72 -3.59
CA LEU A 77 -0.06 -2.15 -3.26
C LEU A 77 0.95 -3.24 -2.86
N THR A 78 0.48 -4.25 -2.12
CA THR A 78 1.30 -5.43 -1.78
C THR A 78 1.80 -6.15 -3.03
N LEU A 79 0.91 -6.40 -3.99
CA LEU A 79 1.28 -6.99 -5.28
C LEU A 79 2.23 -6.09 -6.07
N GLY A 80 2.00 -4.79 -6.07
CA GLY A 80 2.87 -3.81 -6.74
C GLY A 80 4.28 -3.79 -6.15
N CYS A 81 4.40 -3.85 -4.82
CA CYS A 81 5.68 -3.96 -4.12
C CYS A 81 6.39 -5.29 -4.49
N PHE A 82 5.66 -6.40 -4.47
CA PHE A 82 6.22 -7.70 -4.88
C PHE A 82 6.73 -7.68 -6.33
N LEU A 83 5.94 -7.17 -7.25
CA LEU A 83 6.32 -7.09 -8.67
C LEU A 83 7.54 -6.20 -8.89
N PHE A 84 7.62 -5.06 -8.21
CA PHE A 84 8.80 -4.20 -8.28
C PHE A 84 10.05 -4.93 -7.79
N ASN A 85 9.99 -5.51 -6.58
CA ASN A 85 11.13 -6.21 -5.99
C ASN A 85 11.55 -7.45 -6.82
N LEU A 86 10.59 -8.13 -7.44
CA LEU A 86 10.87 -9.28 -8.32
C LEU A 86 11.58 -8.87 -9.63
N LEU A 87 11.21 -7.70 -10.17
CA LEU A 87 11.65 -7.29 -11.51
C LEU A 87 12.86 -6.34 -11.50
N VAL A 88 13.18 -5.71 -10.37
CA VAL A 88 14.30 -4.78 -10.29
C VAL A 88 15.63 -5.54 -10.33
N PRO A 89 16.58 -5.16 -11.22
CA PRO A 89 17.88 -5.79 -11.27
C PRO A 89 18.65 -5.65 -9.95
N GLY A 90 19.24 -6.74 -9.49
CA GLY A 90 20.03 -6.78 -8.23
C GLY A 90 19.23 -7.01 -6.97
N SER A 91 17.92 -7.16 -7.06
CA SER A 91 17.08 -7.58 -5.93
C SER A 91 17.36 -9.03 -5.53
N LEU A 92 17.37 -9.28 -4.24
CA LEU A 92 17.59 -10.59 -3.67
C LEU A 92 16.25 -11.24 -3.25
N PRO A 93 16.18 -12.59 -3.14
CA PRO A 93 14.93 -13.26 -2.78
C PRO A 93 14.33 -12.80 -1.44
N LEU A 94 15.16 -12.34 -0.50
CA LEU A 94 14.70 -11.82 0.78
C LEU A 94 13.95 -10.48 0.59
N ASP A 95 14.41 -9.61 -0.33
CA ASP A 95 13.75 -8.34 -0.66
C ASP A 95 12.30 -8.57 -1.12
N TRP A 96 12.07 -9.64 -1.90
CA TRP A 96 10.73 -9.97 -2.39
C TRP A 96 9.78 -10.30 -1.25
N LEU A 97 10.26 -11.04 -0.25
CA LEU A 97 9.45 -11.46 0.89
C LEU A 97 9.30 -10.33 1.91
N VAL A 98 10.41 -9.74 2.33
CA VAL A 98 10.46 -8.75 3.41
C VAL A 98 9.68 -7.49 3.02
N GLY A 99 9.97 -6.91 1.86
CA GLY A 99 9.27 -5.71 1.38
C GLY A 99 7.77 -5.96 1.17
N THR A 100 7.41 -7.12 0.61
CA THR A 100 6.01 -7.49 0.40
C THR A 100 5.24 -7.66 1.70
N VAL A 101 5.82 -8.37 2.68
CA VAL A 101 5.19 -8.58 4.00
C VAL A 101 5.08 -7.26 4.75
N ALA A 102 6.12 -6.43 4.71
CA ALA A 102 6.11 -5.09 5.32
C ALA A 102 4.97 -4.23 4.77
N THR A 103 4.84 -4.13 3.43
CA THR A 103 3.77 -3.38 2.77
C THR A 103 2.39 -3.94 3.08
N ALA A 104 2.22 -5.26 3.10
CA ALA A 104 0.95 -5.90 3.45
C ALA A 104 0.51 -5.56 4.88
N LEU A 105 1.41 -5.71 5.84
CA LEU A 105 1.13 -5.42 7.25
C LEU A 105 0.89 -3.93 7.49
N ALA A 106 1.69 -3.08 6.84
CA ALA A 106 1.56 -1.62 6.92
C ALA A 106 0.19 -1.15 6.42
N THR A 107 -0.19 -1.55 5.22
CA THR A 107 -1.48 -1.16 4.61
C THR A 107 -2.67 -1.75 5.37
N LEU A 108 -2.58 -2.98 5.86
CA LEU A 108 -3.58 -3.59 6.72
C LEU A 108 -3.74 -2.81 8.05
N ALA A 109 -2.63 -2.44 8.69
CA ALA A 109 -2.65 -1.63 9.91
C ALA A 109 -3.23 -0.24 9.64
N MET A 110 -2.87 0.40 8.52
CA MET A 110 -3.47 1.67 8.09
C MET A 110 -4.99 1.56 7.95
N TYR A 111 -5.48 0.52 7.28
CA TYR A 111 -6.91 0.28 7.11
C TYR A 111 -7.63 0.08 8.46
N ARG A 112 -7.03 -0.66 9.39
CA ARG A 112 -7.59 -0.88 10.74
C ARG A 112 -7.63 0.41 11.56
N LEU A 113 -6.62 1.26 11.42
CA LEU A 113 -6.48 2.51 12.16
C LEU A 113 -7.10 3.73 11.47
N ARG A 114 -7.77 3.55 10.31
CA ARG A 114 -8.29 4.66 9.49
C ARG A 114 -9.26 5.61 10.21
N HIS A 115 -9.94 5.13 11.26
CA HIS A 115 -10.87 5.92 12.05
C HIS A 115 -10.22 6.64 13.24
N VAL A 116 -8.98 6.27 13.60
CA VAL A 116 -8.24 6.91 14.70
C VAL A 116 -7.61 8.19 14.18
N ARG A 117 -8.11 9.33 14.64
CA ARG A 117 -7.67 10.66 14.18
C ARG A 117 -6.98 11.43 15.30
N VAL A 118 -5.85 12.01 14.98
CA VAL A 118 -5.12 12.99 15.81
C VAL A 118 -4.97 14.26 14.98
N LEU A 119 -5.36 15.42 15.53
CA LEU A 119 -5.31 16.71 14.83
C LEU A 119 -6.05 16.70 13.45
N ARG A 120 -7.20 16.03 13.36
CA ARG A 120 -8.03 15.87 12.15
C ARG A 120 -7.42 15.01 11.03
N VAL A 121 -6.24 14.44 11.25
CA VAL A 121 -5.55 13.56 10.32
C VAL A 121 -5.45 12.16 10.94
N PRO A 122 -5.56 11.06 10.19
CA PRO A 122 -5.34 9.71 10.69
C PRO A 122 -3.83 9.44 10.88
N LEU A 123 -3.19 10.28 11.72
CA LEU A 123 -1.75 10.25 11.93
C LEU A 123 -1.23 8.87 12.38
N PRO A 124 -1.90 8.14 13.33
CA PRO A 124 -1.46 6.80 13.69
C PRO A 124 -1.43 5.84 12.49
N ALA A 125 -2.41 5.94 11.58
CA ALA A 125 -2.43 5.14 10.37
C ALA A 125 -1.32 5.55 9.39
N LEU A 126 -1.10 6.85 9.22
CA LEU A 126 -0.08 7.39 8.30
C LEU A 126 1.35 6.96 8.62
N VAL A 127 1.68 6.72 9.89
CA VAL A 127 3.04 6.30 10.29
C VAL A 127 3.25 4.78 10.20
N MET A 128 2.22 3.99 9.92
CA MET A 128 2.35 2.52 9.88
C MET A 128 3.33 2.02 8.82
N PRO A 129 3.35 2.54 7.57
CA PRO A 129 4.34 2.09 6.60
C PRO A 129 5.78 2.34 7.09
N ALA A 130 6.06 3.50 7.65
CA ALA A 130 7.38 3.79 8.21
C ALA A 130 7.73 2.84 9.37
N ALA A 131 6.78 2.52 10.24
CA ALA A 131 7.01 1.63 11.37
C ALA A 131 7.32 0.19 10.92
N PHE A 132 6.53 -0.36 9.99
CA PHE A 132 6.74 -1.71 9.49
C PHE A 132 8.00 -1.80 8.62
N ASN A 133 8.22 -0.87 7.69
CA ASN A 133 9.42 -0.84 6.86
C ASN A 133 10.68 -0.65 7.72
N ALA A 134 10.65 0.20 8.74
CA ALA A 134 11.78 0.34 9.65
C ALA A 134 12.19 -1.00 10.28
N VAL A 135 11.21 -1.76 10.78
CA VAL A 135 11.49 -3.05 11.43
C VAL A 135 11.94 -4.10 10.40
N PHE A 136 11.17 -4.30 9.35
CA PHE A 136 11.41 -5.38 8.39
C PHE A 136 12.60 -5.08 7.48
N VAL A 137 12.60 -3.93 6.81
CA VAL A 137 13.66 -3.53 5.88
C VAL A 137 14.92 -3.12 6.64
N GLY A 138 14.80 -2.50 7.82
CA GLY A 138 15.95 -2.18 8.68
C GLY A 138 16.68 -3.43 9.16
N ALA A 139 15.95 -4.50 9.50
CA ALA A 139 16.53 -5.80 9.83
C ALA A 139 17.22 -6.45 8.61
N GLU A 140 16.56 -6.40 7.45
CA GLU A 140 17.09 -6.91 6.19
C GLU A 140 18.41 -6.23 5.79
N LEU A 141 18.46 -4.90 5.85
CA LEU A 141 19.69 -4.12 5.57
C LEU A 141 20.83 -4.50 6.51
N THR A 142 20.54 -4.84 7.76
CA THR A 142 21.54 -5.30 8.70
C THR A 142 22.16 -6.64 8.29
N ILE A 143 21.36 -7.53 7.71
CA ILE A 143 21.81 -8.83 7.21
C ILE A 143 22.69 -8.66 5.96
N TYR A 144 22.32 -7.74 5.05
CA TYR A 144 23.01 -7.59 3.76
C TYR A 144 24.24 -6.68 3.82
N ILE A 145 24.14 -5.55 4.49
CA ILE A 145 25.18 -4.53 4.47
C ILE A 145 26.17 -4.72 5.64
N GLY A 146 25.67 -5.06 6.83
CA GLY A 146 26.49 -5.31 8.02
C GLY A 146 27.30 -4.13 8.56
N GLU A 147 27.27 -2.98 7.89
CA GLU A 147 28.08 -1.80 8.24
C GLU A 147 27.56 -1.04 9.45
N PHE A 148 26.23 -1.06 9.65
CA PHE A 148 25.56 -0.33 10.71
C PHE A 148 24.83 -1.27 11.68
N SER A 149 24.64 -0.80 12.91
CA SER A 149 23.80 -1.51 13.87
C SER A 149 22.34 -1.56 13.39
N MET A 150 21.64 -2.63 13.73
CA MET A 150 20.22 -2.84 13.37
C MET A 150 19.36 -1.61 13.72
N TRP A 151 19.57 -1.01 14.91
CA TRP A 151 18.82 0.18 15.33
C TRP A 151 19.05 1.40 14.44
N LEU A 152 20.27 1.55 13.94
CA LEU A 152 20.61 2.66 13.06
C LEU A 152 19.99 2.48 11.68
N ASN A 153 20.00 1.27 11.13
CA ASN A 153 19.31 0.95 9.89
C ASN A 153 17.80 1.17 10.01
N MET A 154 17.19 0.70 11.11
CA MET A 154 15.77 0.96 11.38
C MET A 154 15.45 2.46 11.44
N LEU A 155 16.30 3.25 12.10
CA LEU A 155 16.12 4.69 12.19
C LEU A 155 16.24 5.37 10.82
N TYR A 156 17.20 4.99 10.02
CA TYR A 156 17.39 5.55 8.67
C TYR A 156 16.19 5.26 7.76
N VAL A 157 15.70 4.03 7.76
CA VAL A 157 14.50 3.66 7.01
C VAL A 157 13.30 4.44 7.52
N ALA A 158 13.10 4.52 8.85
CA ALA A 158 11.99 5.26 9.44
C ALA A 158 11.99 6.74 9.03
N VAL A 159 13.15 7.40 9.07
CA VAL A 159 13.27 8.83 8.70
C VAL A 159 12.93 9.05 7.23
N GLY A 160 13.46 8.23 6.32
CA GLY A 160 13.16 8.34 4.89
C GLY A 160 11.68 8.13 4.57
N GLU A 161 11.10 7.08 5.12
CA GLU A 161 9.68 6.75 4.94
C GLU A 161 8.76 7.82 5.54
N LEU A 162 9.04 8.29 6.77
CA LEU A 162 8.28 9.37 7.39
C LEU A 162 8.33 10.66 6.58
N ALA A 163 9.47 11.00 5.98
CA ALA A 163 9.58 12.16 5.13
C ALA A 163 8.60 12.08 3.94
N VAL A 164 8.51 10.94 3.28
CA VAL A 164 7.58 10.72 2.16
C VAL A 164 6.11 10.73 2.61
N LEU A 165 5.80 10.03 3.70
CA LEU A 165 4.43 9.90 4.20
C LEU A 165 3.88 11.21 4.74
N LEU A 166 4.68 11.96 5.49
CA LEU A 166 4.25 13.25 6.07
C LEU A 166 4.19 14.37 5.03
N THR A 167 4.92 14.27 3.93
CA THR A 167 4.85 15.24 2.82
C THR A 167 3.89 14.77 1.74
N ALA A 168 4.32 13.88 0.87
CA ALA A 168 3.55 13.40 -0.28
C ALA A 168 2.29 12.64 0.13
N GLY A 169 2.37 11.76 1.14
CA GLY A 169 1.22 11.00 1.65
C GLY A 169 0.15 11.91 2.23
N THR A 170 0.54 12.88 3.06
CA THR A 170 -0.40 13.84 3.66
C THR A 170 -1.01 14.77 2.62
N ALA A 171 -0.21 15.25 1.65
CA ALA A 171 -0.72 16.06 0.53
C ALA A 171 -1.77 15.29 -0.29
N LEU A 172 -1.50 14.01 -0.58
CA LEU A 172 -2.41 13.13 -1.30
C LEU A 172 -3.70 12.88 -0.50
N TYR A 173 -3.59 12.67 0.83
CA TYR A 173 -4.75 12.54 1.71
C TYR A 173 -5.67 13.77 1.63
N PHE A 174 -5.12 14.97 1.77
CA PHE A 174 -5.92 16.18 1.69
C PHE A 174 -6.50 16.42 0.29
N ALA A 175 -5.75 16.12 -0.76
CA ALA A 175 -6.24 16.23 -2.14
C ALA A 175 -7.48 15.35 -2.39
N PHE A 176 -7.48 14.14 -1.85
CA PHE A 176 -8.60 13.21 -2.00
C PHE A 176 -9.77 13.52 -1.09
N THR A 177 -9.52 13.93 0.15
CA THR A 177 -10.59 14.25 1.11
C THR A 177 -11.24 15.60 0.87
N ALA A 178 -10.46 16.64 0.57
CA ALA A 178 -10.98 17.99 0.35
C ALA A 178 -11.92 18.08 -0.87
N ARG A 179 -11.66 17.30 -1.91
CA ARG A 179 -12.50 17.27 -3.12
C ARG A 179 -13.60 16.21 -3.07
N GLY A 180 -13.72 15.47 -1.98
CA GLY A 180 -14.67 14.35 -1.85
C GLY A 180 -14.42 13.21 -2.85
N LEU A 181 -13.22 13.12 -3.42
CA LEU A 181 -12.86 12.11 -4.40
C LEU A 181 -12.90 10.71 -3.80
N ASN A 182 -12.55 10.57 -2.53
CA ASN A 182 -12.64 9.30 -1.81
C ASN A 182 -14.07 8.70 -1.88
N ARG A 183 -15.11 9.52 -1.65
CA ARG A 183 -16.51 9.07 -1.71
C ARG A 183 -16.99 8.78 -3.13
N ARG A 184 -16.43 9.48 -4.14
CA ARG A 184 -16.79 9.27 -5.54
C ARG A 184 -16.13 8.03 -6.13
N LEU A 185 -14.87 7.78 -5.80
CA LEU A 185 -14.10 6.65 -6.32
C LEU A 185 -14.35 5.35 -5.55
N PHE A 186 -14.60 5.47 -4.24
CA PHE A 186 -14.82 4.34 -3.34
C PHE A 186 -16.16 4.48 -2.58
N PRO A 187 -17.30 4.55 -3.30
CA PRO A 187 -18.61 4.76 -2.65
C PRO A 187 -19.02 3.60 -1.75
N GLU A 188 -18.53 2.40 -2.04
CA GLU A 188 -18.85 1.17 -1.31
C GLU A 188 -18.09 1.06 0.02
N ASP A 189 -16.98 1.80 0.17
CA ASP A 189 -16.07 1.78 1.33
C ASP A 189 -16.17 3.08 2.17
N ALA A 190 -17.10 3.97 1.83
CA ALA A 190 -17.18 5.34 2.38
C ALA A 190 -17.96 5.45 3.71
N GLU A 191 -18.30 4.32 4.35
CA GLU A 191 -18.98 4.27 5.66
C GLU A 191 -18.03 4.35 6.85
#